data_a5925570f7ae3f410d1d06b9b4867928
#
_entry.id   a5925570f7ae3f410d1d06b9b4867928
#
_cell.length_a   1.000
_cell.length_b   1.000
_cell.length_c   1.000
_cell.angle_alpha   90.00
_cell.angle_beta   90.00
_cell.angle_gamma   90.00
#
_symmetry.space_group_name_H-M   'P 1'
#
loop_
_entity.id
_entity.type
_entity.pdbx_description
1 polymer ?
#
loop_
_entity_poly.entity_id
_entity_poly.type
_entity_poly.pdbx_seq_one_letter_code
_entity_poly.pdbx_strand_id
1 'polypeptide(L)'
;MSTLARLEDEWHDEIPVARVQGEVDASNVKEIGDRLRSLLSNRSVAMIVDLSATTYLDSAGINLLFTLAEEMRSRQQRLALVVADPSPIARMVALTGLDRAMPVHRTLPEALGDLRDDPA
;
A
#
# COMPACT_ATOMS: atom_id res chain seq x y z
N MET A 1 3.49 -1.20 -18.29
CA MET A 1 2.60 -1.69 -17.22
C MET A 1 1.32 -2.23 -17.82
N SER A 2 0.71 -3.19 -17.17
CA SER A 2 -0.55 -3.79 -17.62
C SER A 2 -1.65 -2.74 -17.73
N THR A 3 -2.55 -2.91 -18.73
CA THR A 3 -3.72 -2.04 -18.86
C THR A 3 -4.74 -2.25 -17.74
N LEU A 4 -4.61 -3.32 -16.95
CA LEU A 4 -5.53 -3.63 -15.85
C LEU A 4 -5.33 -2.70 -14.66
N ALA A 5 -4.14 -2.20 -14.46
CA ALA A 5 -3.83 -1.36 -13.33
C ALA A 5 -3.03 -0.14 -13.75
N ARG A 6 -3.17 0.94 -12.97
CA ARG A 6 -2.41 2.16 -13.13
C ARG A 6 -1.89 2.57 -11.76
N LEU A 7 -0.64 2.99 -11.69
CA LEU A 7 -0.05 3.47 -10.46
C LEU A 7 0.39 4.91 -10.62
N GLU A 8 -0.10 5.77 -9.72
CA GLU A 8 0.28 7.17 -9.65
C GLU A 8 0.91 7.41 -8.29
N ASP A 9 1.91 8.28 -8.23
CA ASP A 9 2.55 8.61 -6.97
C ASP A 9 2.50 10.10 -6.69
N GLU A 10 2.48 10.42 -5.42
CA GLU A 10 2.63 11.79 -4.93
C GLU A 10 3.40 11.74 -3.62
N TRP A 11 3.92 12.87 -3.21
CA TRP A 11 4.74 12.94 -2.00
C TRP A 11 4.15 13.95 -1.04
N HIS A 12 4.04 13.55 0.22
CA HIS A 12 3.64 14.40 1.31
C HIS A 12 4.80 14.46 2.29
N ASP A 13 5.56 15.56 2.22
CA ASP A 13 6.85 15.68 2.89
C ASP A 13 7.77 14.57 2.36
N GLU A 14 8.24 13.67 3.21
CA GLU A 14 9.10 12.57 2.78
C GLU A 14 8.36 11.23 2.67
N ILE A 15 7.02 11.27 2.72
CA ILE A 15 6.19 10.08 2.64
C ILE A 15 5.64 9.92 1.23
N PRO A 16 6.10 8.92 0.48
CA PRO A 16 5.50 8.63 -0.82
C PRO A 16 4.14 7.97 -0.64
N VAL A 17 3.19 8.40 -1.46
CA VAL A 17 1.85 7.81 -1.53
C VAL A 17 1.68 7.24 -2.93
N ALA A 18 1.51 5.93 -3.01
CA ALA A 18 1.29 5.24 -4.27
C ALA A 18 -0.19 4.89 -4.37
N ARG A 19 -0.89 5.50 -5.33
CA ARG A 19 -2.28 5.18 -5.61
C ARG A 19 -2.34 4.13 -6.69
N VAL A 20 -2.95 3.00 -6.37
CA VAL A 20 -3.10 1.89 -7.31
C VAL A 20 -4.56 1.84 -7.77
N GLN A 21 -4.78 2.05 -9.07
CA GLN A 21 -6.11 2.05 -9.66
C GLN A 21 -6.30 0.78 -10.48
N GLY A 22 -7.49 0.19 -10.39
CA GLY A 22 -7.86 -0.95 -11.22
C GLY A 22 -7.58 -2.29 -10.56
N GLU A 23 -7.18 -3.26 -11.36
CA GLU A 23 -7.06 -4.65 -10.93
C GLU A 23 -5.61 -5.06 -10.74
N VAL A 24 -5.32 -5.67 -9.59
CA VAL A 24 -4.00 -6.21 -9.27
C VAL A 24 -4.09 -7.72 -9.20
N ASP A 25 -3.35 -8.39 -10.06
CA ASP A 25 -3.34 -9.85 -10.14
C ASP A 25 -1.94 -10.36 -10.50
N ALA A 26 -1.83 -11.68 -10.71
CA ALA A 26 -0.55 -12.29 -11.02
C ALA A 26 0.10 -11.75 -12.30
N SER A 27 -0.70 -11.18 -13.23
CA SER A 27 -0.16 -10.69 -14.50
C SER A 27 0.59 -9.36 -14.35
N ASN A 28 0.31 -8.56 -13.32
CA ASN A 28 0.92 -7.24 -13.16
C ASN A 28 1.57 -7.01 -11.80
N VAL A 29 1.47 -7.97 -10.88
CA VAL A 29 1.97 -7.79 -9.52
C VAL A 29 3.47 -7.50 -9.47
N LYS A 30 4.25 -8.11 -10.38
CA LYS A 30 5.69 -7.87 -10.40
C LYS A 30 6.02 -6.42 -10.77
N GLU A 31 5.38 -5.89 -11.80
CA GLU A 31 5.58 -4.49 -12.19
C GLU A 31 5.16 -3.52 -11.10
N ILE A 32 4.02 -3.80 -10.48
CA ILE A 32 3.51 -2.96 -9.40
C ILE A 32 4.48 -2.98 -8.23
N GLY A 33 4.94 -4.17 -7.84
CA GLY A 33 5.89 -4.31 -6.75
C GLY A 33 7.20 -3.57 -7.02
N ASP A 34 7.74 -3.69 -8.23
CA ASP A 34 8.97 -2.99 -8.61
C ASP A 34 8.78 -1.47 -8.54
N ARG A 35 7.64 -0.97 -8.98
CA ARG A 35 7.35 0.46 -8.92
C ARG A 35 7.18 0.95 -7.49
N LEU A 36 6.50 0.17 -6.65
CA LEU A 36 6.37 0.52 -5.24
C LEU A 36 7.74 0.61 -4.56
N ARG A 37 8.59 -0.38 -4.80
CA ARG A 37 9.93 -0.37 -4.23
C ARG A 37 10.77 0.79 -4.72
N SER A 38 10.57 1.21 -5.96
CA SER A 38 11.32 2.33 -6.53
C SER A 38 10.99 3.68 -5.86
N LEU A 39 9.85 3.78 -5.20
CA LEU A 39 9.48 4.99 -4.48
C LEU A 39 10.17 5.12 -3.13
N LEU A 40 10.73 4.03 -2.62
CA LEU A 40 11.41 4.03 -1.34
C LEU A 40 12.86 4.45 -1.49
N SER A 41 13.34 5.26 -0.57
CA SER A 41 14.76 5.61 -0.45
C SER A 41 15.23 5.24 0.95
N ASN A 42 16.55 5.32 1.16
CA ASN A 42 17.10 5.07 2.50
C ASN A 42 16.63 6.09 3.53
N ARG A 43 16.12 7.24 3.08
CA ARG A 43 15.61 8.30 3.96
C ARG A 43 14.11 8.18 4.23
N SER A 44 13.42 7.35 3.48
CA SER A 44 11.97 7.19 3.67
C SER A 44 11.72 6.50 5.00
N VAL A 45 10.80 7.06 5.79
CA VAL A 45 10.41 6.45 7.07
C VAL A 45 9.14 5.64 6.92
N ALA A 46 8.37 5.89 5.86
CA ALA A 46 7.10 5.23 5.63
C ALA A 46 6.70 5.36 4.17
N MET A 47 5.73 4.55 3.77
CA MET A 47 5.06 4.68 2.48
C MET A 47 3.60 4.33 2.68
N ILE A 48 2.73 5.01 1.95
CA ILE A 48 1.31 4.71 1.93
C ILE A 48 0.97 4.11 0.57
N VAL A 49 0.30 2.96 0.59
CA VAL A 49 -0.31 2.39 -0.62
C VAL A 49 -1.80 2.65 -0.55
N ASP A 50 -2.29 3.48 -1.44
CA ASP A 50 -3.69 3.87 -1.49
C ASP A 50 -4.43 2.95 -2.46
N LEU A 51 -5.27 2.10 -1.90
CA LEU A 51 -6.05 1.12 -2.63
C LEU A 51 -7.51 1.57 -2.80
N SER A 52 -7.83 2.84 -2.54
CA SER A 52 -9.21 3.31 -2.60
C SER A 52 -9.81 3.24 -4.01
N ALA A 53 -8.97 3.26 -5.04
CA ALA A 53 -9.39 3.09 -6.43
C ALA A 53 -9.07 1.71 -6.99
N THR A 54 -8.61 0.80 -6.15
CA THR A 54 -8.36 -0.60 -6.54
C THR A 54 -9.69 -1.34 -6.56
N THR A 55 -9.97 -2.03 -7.66
CA THR A 55 -11.24 -2.72 -7.84
C THR A 55 -11.12 -4.24 -7.68
N TYR A 56 -9.92 -4.77 -7.75
CA TYR A 56 -9.68 -6.20 -7.61
C TYR A 56 -8.27 -6.44 -7.09
N LEU A 57 -8.14 -7.40 -6.20
CA LEU A 57 -6.88 -7.74 -5.57
C LEU A 57 -6.91 -9.24 -5.27
N ASP A 58 -6.10 -10.02 -5.98
CA ASP A 58 -6.06 -11.47 -5.76
C ASP A 58 -4.95 -11.84 -4.76
N SER A 59 -4.72 -13.15 -4.61
CA SER A 59 -3.72 -13.64 -3.66
C SER A 59 -2.31 -13.14 -3.99
N ALA A 60 -1.99 -12.93 -5.26
CA ALA A 60 -0.68 -12.41 -5.63
C ALA A 60 -0.50 -10.96 -5.14
N GLY A 61 -1.55 -10.15 -5.26
CA GLY A 61 -1.51 -8.78 -4.72
C GLY A 61 -1.44 -8.75 -3.21
N ILE A 62 -2.21 -9.61 -2.55
CA ILE A 62 -2.17 -9.74 -1.09
C ILE A 62 -0.75 -10.12 -0.64
N ASN A 63 -0.15 -11.12 -1.29
CA ASN A 63 1.20 -11.55 -0.94
C ASN A 63 2.24 -10.45 -1.18
N LEU A 64 2.07 -9.65 -2.21
CA LEU A 64 2.95 -8.50 -2.46
C LEU A 64 2.93 -7.55 -1.27
N LEU A 65 1.74 -7.24 -0.75
CA LEU A 65 1.62 -6.30 0.37
C LEU A 65 2.24 -6.87 1.65
N PHE A 66 2.03 -8.15 1.94
CA PHE A 66 2.70 -8.79 3.08
C PHE A 66 4.22 -8.74 2.94
N THR A 67 4.73 -9.10 1.76
CA THR A 67 6.17 -9.13 1.50
C THR A 67 6.77 -7.72 1.63
N LEU A 68 6.09 -6.74 1.05
CA LEU A 68 6.56 -5.36 1.10
C LEU A 68 6.60 -4.83 2.53
N ALA A 69 5.57 -5.13 3.32
CA ALA A 69 5.54 -4.71 4.72
C ALA A 69 6.71 -5.31 5.50
N GLU A 70 7.02 -6.56 5.24
CA GLU A 70 8.11 -7.25 5.93
C GLU A 70 9.48 -6.70 5.51
N GLU A 71 9.68 -6.48 4.21
CA GLU A 71 10.90 -5.85 3.70
C GLU A 71 11.11 -4.47 4.32
N MET A 72 10.05 -3.68 4.40
CA MET A 72 10.12 -2.33 4.95
C MET A 72 10.42 -2.36 6.45
N ARG A 73 9.77 -3.28 7.18
CA ARG A 73 10.02 -3.43 8.61
C ARG A 73 11.49 -3.75 8.89
N SER A 74 12.10 -4.59 8.06
CA SER A 74 13.51 -4.94 8.22
C SER A 74 14.44 -3.75 8.05
N ARG A 75 13.95 -2.68 7.40
CA ARG A 75 14.68 -1.43 7.20
C ARG A 75 14.20 -0.33 8.14
N GLN A 76 13.37 -0.68 9.13
CA GLN A 76 12.77 0.28 10.06
C GLN A 76 11.90 1.31 9.34
N GLN A 77 11.27 0.88 8.27
CA GLN A 77 10.30 1.67 7.53
C GLN A 77 8.91 1.08 7.76
N ARG A 78 7.88 1.90 7.62
CA ARG A 78 6.50 1.47 7.88
C ARG A 78 5.63 1.60 6.64
N LEU A 79 4.89 0.54 6.36
CA LEU A 79 3.89 0.53 5.30
C LEU A 79 2.51 0.74 5.91
N ALA A 80 1.73 1.63 5.34
CA ALA A 80 0.33 1.80 5.69
C ALA A 80 -0.53 1.73 4.44
N LEU A 81 -1.76 1.28 4.60
CA LEU A 81 -2.73 1.18 3.51
C LEU A 81 -3.88 2.16 3.70
N VAL A 82 -4.41 2.63 2.59
CA VAL A 82 -5.70 3.35 2.57
C VAL A 82 -6.68 2.49 1.79
N VAL A 83 -7.79 2.14 2.40
CA VAL A 83 -8.80 1.26 1.81
C VAL A 83 -10.18 1.84 2.10
N ALA A 84 -10.96 2.07 1.06
CA ALA A 84 -12.33 2.54 1.23
C ALA A 84 -13.15 1.46 1.96
N ASP A 85 -13.94 1.87 2.94
CA ASP A 85 -14.74 0.96 3.73
C ASP A 85 -16.17 1.52 3.87
N PRO A 86 -17.20 0.76 3.50
CA PRO A 86 -17.15 -0.63 3.06
C PRO A 86 -16.73 -0.78 1.59
N SER A 87 -16.03 -1.88 1.29
CA SER A 87 -15.66 -2.21 -0.07
C SER A 87 -15.22 -3.68 -0.13
N PRO A 88 -15.20 -4.30 -1.31
CA PRO A 88 -14.67 -5.66 -1.44
C PRO A 88 -13.21 -5.76 -1.01
N ILE A 89 -12.41 -4.70 -1.26
CA ILE A 89 -11.00 -4.70 -0.85
C ILE A 89 -10.89 -4.67 0.68
N ALA A 90 -11.72 -3.86 1.36
CA ALA A 90 -11.71 -3.82 2.82
C ALA A 90 -12.06 -5.20 3.41
N ARG A 91 -13.02 -5.89 2.80
CA ARG A 91 -13.39 -7.23 3.24
C ARG A 91 -12.22 -8.20 3.08
N MET A 92 -11.53 -8.15 1.94
CA MET A 92 -10.38 -9.00 1.69
C MET A 92 -9.23 -8.71 2.64
N VAL A 93 -8.98 -7.44 2.93
CA VAL A 93 -7.97 -7.04 3.91
C VAL A 93 -8.26 -7.66 5.28
N ALA A 94 -9.51 -7.60 5.73
CA ALA A 94 -9.91 -8.17 7.00
C ALA A 94 -9.78 -9.69 7.01
N LEU A 95 -10.23 -10.36 5.94
CA LEU A 95 -10.20 -11.82 5.85
C LEU A 95 -8.79 -12.39 5.78
N THR A 96 -7.86 -11.68 5.17
CA THR A 96 -6.49 -12.16 4.98
C THR A 96 -5.56 -11.80 6.13
N GLY A 97 -6.00 -10.92 7.02
CA GLY A 97 -5.17 -10.48 8.14
C GLY A 97 -4.18 -9.38 7.80
N LEU A 98 -4.31 -8.75 6.64
CA LEU A 98 -3.44 -7.63 6.28
C LEU A 98 -3.49 -6.51 7.33
N ASP A 99 -4.66 -6.28 7.91
CA ASP A 99 -4.86 -5.24 8.92
C ASP A 99 -4.11 -5.53 10.22
N ARG A 100 -3.64 -6.75 10.41
CA ARG A 100 -2.80 -7.10 11.55
C ARG A 100 -1.31 -6.96 11.23
N ALA A 101 -0.96 -6.95 9.94
CA ALA A 101 0.42 -6.82 9.51
C ALA A 101 0.85 -5.37 9.33
N MET A 102 -0.10 -4.48 9.07
CA MET A 102 0.18 -3.07 8.83
C MET A 102 -1.06 -2.22 9.12
N PRO A 103 -0.88 -0.92 9.44
CA PRO A 103 -2.02 -0.03 9.65
C PRO A 103 -2.85 0.11 8.39
N VAL A 104 -4.17 0.12 8.55
CA VAL A 104 -5.13 0.31 7.47
C VAL A 104 -6.05 1.46 7.84
N HIS A 105 -6.13 2.46 6.98
CA HIS A 105 -6.95 3.65 7.21
C HIS A 105 -7.98 3.79 6.11
N ARG A 106 -9.04 4.55 6.38
CA ARG A 106 -10.12 4.76 5.40
C ARG A 106 -9.83 5.89 4.44
N THR A 107 -9.01 6.84 4.87
CA THR A 107 -8.69 8.02 4.07
C THR A 107 -7.20 8.32 4.13
N LEU A 108 -6.72 9.01 3.12
CA LEU A 108 -5.33 9.44 3.09
C LEU A 108 -4.99 10.41 4.23
N PRO A 109 -5.83 11.42 4.56
CA PRO A 109 -5.52 12.28 5.70
C PRO A 109 -5.35 11.52 7.02
N GLU A 110 -6.17 10.49 7.27
CA GLU A 110 -6.03 9.67 8.48
C GLU A 110 -4.69 8.94 8.49
N ALA A 111 -4.30 8.34 7.36
CA ALA A 111 -3.04 7.64 7.26
C ALA A 111 -1.85 8.57 7.47
N LEU A 112 -1.87 9.74 6.86
CA LEU A 112 -0.81 10.73 7.01
C LEU A 112 -0.72 11.24 8.44
N GLY A 113 -1.87 11.50 9.07
CA GLY A 113 -1.91 11.95 10.46
C GLY A 113 -1.29 10.94 11.40
N ASP A 114 -1.63 9.66 11.22
CA ASP A 114 -1.11 8.60 12.06
C ASP A 114 0.42 8.44 11.91
N LEU A 115 0.91 8.52 10.69
CA LEU A 115 2.34 8.39 10.43
C LEU A 115 3.13 9.59 10.97
N ARG A 116 2.57 10.79 10.90
CA ARG A 116 3.24 12.00 11.39
C ARG A 116 3.25 12.09 12.91
N ASP A 117 2.21 11.55 13.55
CA ASP A 117 2.06 11.62 15.00
C ASP A 117 2.83 10.53 15.72
N ASP A 118 3.30 9.52 14.99
CA ASP A 118 4.04 8.40 15.58
C ASP A 118 5.46 8.84 15.91
N PRO A 119 5.86 8.78 17.19
CA PRO A 119 7.19 9.22 17.60
C PRO A 119 8.31 8.26 17.23
N ALA A 120 7.96 7.12 16.64
CA ALA A 120 8.99 6.15 16.27
C ALA A 120 10.04 6.73 15.36
#